data_69c92806201b848245e6feabf2c0342c
#
_entry.id   69c92806201b848245e6feabf2c0342c
#
_cell.length_a   1.000
_cell.length_b   1.000
_cell.length_c   1.000
_cell.angle_alpha   90.00
_cell.angle_beta   90.00
_cell.angle_gamma   90.00
#
_symmetry.space_group_name_H-M   'P 1'
#
loop_
_entity.id
_entity.type
_entity.pdbx_description
1 polymer ?
#
loop_
_entity_poly.entity_id
_entity_poly.type
_entity_poly.pdbx_seq_one_letter_code
_entity_poly.pdbx_strand_id
1 'polypeptide(L)'
;MFACVALAQKDKPWTEWSRKDVEKTLNDSAWGQTQMEGGAGAQSSNTSAVTQVAAQRSSDRELNSRQGESGEAKPVAYVKYHVRFLSAKPVRAAFARQVLLAKEQPDEALTTQLQGFIDRDFSEYIVISVGVEVGDQKMAGPIMAAFNGANSETLAKTVYLERKDGKKLFLMEYRAPVGDGMGAKFIFKRVLDGQPFLSENDNVRFVAQLNEKMKLDARYKLSNMLYDGKLEY
;
A
#
# COMPACT_ATOMS: atom_id res chain seq x y z
N MET A 1 3.43 29.28 -3.65
CA MET A 1 4.34 28.14 -3.45
C MET A 1 4.16 27.66 -2.02
N PHE A 2 3.27 26.69 -1.78
CA PHE A 2 3.09 26.09 -0.44
C PHE A 2 3.68 24.70 -0.48
N ALA A 3 4.82 24.53 0.18
CA ALA A 3 5.40 23.23 0.46
C ALA A 3 4.43 22.49 1.40
N CYS A 4 3.73 21.50 0.90
CA CYS A 4 2.85 20.67 1.70
C CYS A 4 3.71 19.72 2.53
N VAL A 5 3.72 20.01 3.80
CA VAL A 5 4.57 19.47 4.85
C VAL A 5 4.22 18.01 5.13
N ALA A 6 5.06 17.11 4.67
CA ALA A 6 5.17 15.75 5.21
C ALA A 6 5.96 15.73 6.54
N LEU A 7 5.73 16.73 7.41
CA LEU A 7 6.57 17.00 8.59
C LEU A 7 6.01 16.46 9.92
N ALA A 8 4.82 15.84 9.92
CA ALA A 8 4.17 15.50 11.20
C ALA A 8 4.58 14.13 11.80
N GLN A 9 5.34 13.30 11.10
CA GLN A 9 5.75 11.97 11.58
C GLN A 9 7.20 11.90 12.08
N LYS A 10 7.98 12.94 11.86
CA LYS A 10 9.44 12.97 12.19
C LYS A 10 9.77 12.99 13.69
N ASP A 11 8.84 13.41 14.52
CA ASP A 11 9.13 13.71 15.93
C ASP A 11 8.57 12.68 16.93
N LYS A 12 7.81 11.68 16.48
CA LYS A 12 7.24 10.67 17.37
C LYS A 12 7.83 9.29 17.12
N PRO A 13 8.30 8.59 18.17
CA PRO A 13 8.68 7.20 18.03
C PRO A 13 7.49 6.37 17.54
N TRP A 14 7.75 5.35 16.74
CA TRP A 14 6.69 4.51 16.14
C TRP A 14 5.76 3.88 17.18
N THR A 15 6.25 3.67 18.39
CA THR A 15 5.48 3.15 19.55
C THR A 15 4.38 4.10 20.03
N GLU A 16 4.44 5.38 19.65
CA GLU A 16 3.46 6.40 20.03
C GLU A 16 2.51 6.79 18.87
N TRP A 17 2.68 6.17 17.69
CA TRP A 17 1.80 6.47 16.56
C TRP A 17 0.35 6.11 16.89
N SER A 18 -0.58 7.00 16.57
CA SER A 18 -2.01 6.75 16.68
C SER A 18 -2.48 5.76 15.59
N ARG A 19 -3.66 5.18 15.77
CA ARG A 19 -4.29 4.34 14.73
C ARG A 19 -4.40 5.10 13.40
N LYS A 20 -4.72 6.39 13.43
CA LYS A 20 -4.80 7.24 12.23
C LYS A 20 -3.44 7.43 11.55
N ASP A 21 -2.36 7.59 12.31
CA ASP A 21 -1.01 7.68 11.76
C ASP A 21 -0.61 6.39 11.06
N VAL A 22 -0.92 5.24 11.66
CA VAL A 22 -0.70 3.91 11.08
C VAL A 22 -1.47 3.75 9.78
N GLU A 23 -2.78 3.99 9.78
CA GLU A 23 -3.64 3.88 8.60
C GLU A 23 -3.16 4.79 7.46
N LYS A 24 -2.81 6.04 7.78
CA LYS A 24 -2.27 6.98 6.80
C LYS A 24 -0.96 6.48 6.21
N THR A 25 -0.02 6.00 7.04
CA THR A 25 1.27 5.50 6.58
C THR A 25 1.10 4.29 5.67
N LEU A 26 0.20 3.38 6.01
CA LEU A 26 -0.03 2.14 5.24
C LEU A 26 -0.82 2.36 3.95
N ASN A 27 -1.75 3.31 3.91
CA ASN A 27 -2.78 3.36 2.85
C ASN A 27 -2.79 4.65 2.02
N ASP A 28 -2.23 5.75 2.54
CA ASP A 28 -2.25 7.08 1.89
C ASP A 28 -0.98 7.86 2.27
N SER A 29 0.17 7.39 1.82
CA SER A 29 1.47 7.98 2.09
C SER A 29 2.38 7.91 0.86
N ALA A 30 3.62 8.41 1.01
CA ALA A 30 4.64 8.23 -0.01
C ALA A 30 4.95 6.75 -0.29
N TRP A 31 4.77 5.86 0.70
CA TRP A 31 5.11 4.43 0.65
C TRP A 31 3.92 3.50 0.48
N GLY A 32 2.71 3.99 0.70
CA GLY A 32 1.49 3.18 0.66
C GLY A 32 0.38 3.88 -0.12
N GLN A 33 -0.22 3.16 -1.07
CA GLN A 33 -1.34 3.64 -1.90
C GLN A 33 -2.46 2.62 -1.93
N THR A 34 -3.69 3.09 -2.12
CA THR A 34 -4.86 2.24 -2.24
C THR A 34 -5.46 2.38 -3.63
N GLN A 35 -5.53 1.26 -4.36
CA GLN A 35 -6.32 1.14 -5.58
C GLN A 35 -7.68 0.56 -5.22
N MET A 36 -8.77 1.16 -5.70
CA MET A 36 -10.14 0.70 -5.48
C MET A 36 -10.79 0.25 -6.78
N GLU A 37 -11.46 -0.89 -6.73
CA GLU A 37 -12.26 -1.43 -7.82
C GLU A 37 -13.69 -1.69 -7.33
N GLY A 38 -14.70 -1.33 -8.16
CA GLY A 38 -16.11 -1.43 -7.79
C GLY A 38 -16.57 -0.28 -6.88
N GLY A 39 -17.86 -0.26 -6.54
CA GLY A 39 -18.49 0.82 -5.80
C GLY A 39 -19.14 1.86 -6.70
N ALA A 40 -20.17 2.55 -6.19
CA ALA A 40 -20.82 3.68 -6.87
C ALA A 40 -19.83 4.87 -6.83
N GLY A 41 -18.96 4.97 -7.86
CA GLY A 41 -17.93 6.00 -7.94
C GLY A 41 -16.55 5.49 -8.41
N ALA A 42 -16.45 4.25 -8.89
CA ALA A 42 -15.21 3.70 -9.43
C ALA A 42 -14.84 4.37 -10.75
N GLN A 43 -14.41 5.63 -10.68
CA GLN A 43 -13.48 6.18 -11.65
C GLN A 43 -12.09 5.91 -11.12
N SER A 44 -11.28 5.25 -11.93
CA SER A 44 -9.85 5.02 -11.70
C SER A 44 -9.16 6.35 -11.37
N SER A 45 -9.07 6.69 -10.08
CA SER A 45 -8.46 7.94 -9.63
C SER A 45 -6.94 7.78 -9.51
N ASN A 46 -6.29 7.79 -10.68
CA ASN A 46 -4.90 8.21 -10.80
C ASN A 46 -4.80 9.74 -10.80
N THR A 47 -5.39 10.40 -9.80
CA THR A 47 -5.29 11.87 -9.71
C THR A 47 -4.73 12.26 -8.35
N SER A 48 -3.62 12.96 -8.41
CA SER A 48 -2.92 13.58 -7.29
C SER A 48 -3.88 14.32 -6.34
N ALA A 49 -3.59 14.27 -5.06
CA ALA A 49 -4.35 14.68 -3.87
C ALA A 49 -4.93 16.12 -3.81
N VAL A 50 -5.00 16.86 -4.90
CA VAL A 50 -5.46 18.27 -4.90
C VAL A 50 -6.94 18.41 -5.25
N THR A 51 -7.58 17.39 -5.84
CA THR A 51 -8.96 17.52 -6.36
C THR A 51 -10.03 16.89 -5.45
N GLN A 52 -9.65 16.19 -4.38
CA GLN A 52 -10.60 15.48 -3.51
C GLN A 52 -11.44 16.37 -2.58
N VAL A 53 -11.01 17.61 -2.31
CA VAL A 53 -11.75 18.52 -1.39
C VAL A 53 -13.01 19.09 -2.01
N ALA A 54 -13.11 19.14 -3.34
CA ALA A 54 -14.28 19.69 -4.04
C ALA A 54 -15.39 18.65 -4.29
N ALA A 55 -15.04 17.36 -4.43
CA ALA A 55 -16.02 16.30 -4.70
C ALA A 55 -16.78 15.85 -3.46
N GLN A 56 -16.18 15.98 -2.26
CA GLN A 56 -16.81 15.58 -1.00
C GLN A 56 -17.95 16.51 -0.55
N ARG A 57 -17.95 17.77 -1.00
CA ARG A 57 -19.01 18.75 -0.65
C ARG A 57 -20.30 18.62 -1.46
N SER A 58 -20.27 17.93 -2.59
CA SER A 58 -21.48 17.70 -3.41
C SER A 58 -22.21 16.40 -3.06
N SER A 59 -21.53 15.38 -2.55
CA SER A 59 -22.14 14.11 -2.16
C SER A 59 -22.95 14.18 -0.86
N ASP A 60 -22.54 15.04 0.10
CA ASP A 60 -23.26 15.20 1.37
C ASP A 60 -24.62 15.90 1.23
N ARG A 61 -24.85 16.59 0.12
CA ARG A 61 -26.11 17.32 -0.14
C ARG A 61 -27.18 16.46 -0.81
N GLU A 62 -26.79 15.43 -1.55
CA GLU A 62 -27.73 14.50 -2.20
C GLU A 62 -28.15 13.33 -1.30
N LEU A 63 -27.33 12.96 -0.32
CA LEU A 63 -27.64 11.87 0.63
C LEU A 63 -28.72 12.25 1.67
N ASN A 64 -28.91 13.55 1.95
CA ASN A 64 -29.89 14.01 2.93
C ASN A 64 -31.34 14.18 2.38
N SER A 65 -31.55 14.00 1.07
CA SER A 65 -32.90 14.16 0.47
C SER A 65 -33.66 12.84 0.24
N ARG A 66 -33.07 11.68 0.58
CA ARG A 66 -33.70 10.36 0.45
C ARG A 66 -33.85 9.61 1.78
N GLN A 67 -34.18 10.31 2.84
CA GLN A 67 -34.53 9.69 4.10
C GLN A 67 -36.05 9.39 4.10
N GLY A 68 -36.40 8.26 3.52
CA GLY A 68 -37.77 7.80 3.47
C GLY A 68 -37.96 6.49 2.71
N GLU A 69 -37.28 5.43 3.15
CA GLU A 69 -37.69 4.03 2.96
C GLU A 69 -36.71 3.14 3.73
N SER A 70 -37.23 2.37 4.66
CA SER A 70 -36.53 1.35 5.44
C SER A 70 -36.20 0.15 4.54
N GLY A 71 -35.14 0.32 3.74
CA GLY A 71 -34.46 -0.75 3.00
C GLY A 71 -33.11 -1.00 3.60
N GLU A 72 -32.79 -2.22 3.98
CA GLU A 72 -31.46 -2.65 4.36
C GLU A 72 -30.47 -2.13 3.30
N ALA A 73 -29.51 -1.29 3.72
CA ALA A 73 -28.48 -0.78 2.84
C ALA A 73 -27.70 -1.97 2.29
N LYS A 74 -27.89 -2.30 1.00
CA LYS A 74 -27.14 -3.37 0.35
C LYS A 74 -25.65 -3.05 0.49
N PRO A 75 -24.81 -3.99 0.94
CA PRO A 75 -23.38 -3.76 1.04
C PRO A 75 -22.84 -3.35 -0.32
N VAL A 76 -22.15 -2.21 -0.35
CA VAL A 76 -21.54 -1.73 -1.59
C VAL A 76 -20.39 -2.67 -1.94
N ALA A 77 -20.51 -3.35 -3.08
CA ALA A 77 -19.47 -4.26 -3.55
C ALA A 77 -18.24 -3.45 -3.98
N TYR A 78 -17.19 -3.45 -3.18
CA TYR A 78 -15.90 -2.83 -3.51
C TYR A 78 -14.74 -3.76 -3.12
N VAL A 79 -13.61 -3.57 -3.79
CA VAL A 79 -12.33 -4.16 -3.44
C VAL A 79 -11.30 -3.05 -3.34
N LYS A 80 -10.54 -3.02 -2.26
CA LYS A 80 -9.37 -2.15 -2.10
C LYS A 80 -8.11 -3.01 -2.08
N TYR A 81 -7.16 -2.63 -2.91
CA TYR A 81 -5.82 -3.20 -2.92
C TYR A 81 -4.87 -2.17 -2.30
N HIS A 82 -4.29 -2.52 -1.17
CA HIS A 82 -3.32 -1.68 -0.46
C HIS A 82 -1.91 -2.07 -0.91
N VAL A 83 -1.34 -1.27 -1.80
CA VAL A 83 0.00 -1.49 -2.36
C VAL A 83 1.01 -0.69 -1.55
N ARG A 84 2.02 -1.36 -0.97
CA ARG A 84 2.94 -0.76 0.01
C ARG A 84 4.38 -1.18 -0.22
N PHE A 85 5.33 -0.26 -0.06
CA PHE A 85 6.76 -0.57 -0.01
C PHE A 85 7.11 -1.19 1.36
N LEU A 86 6.97 -2.51 1.49
CA LEU A 86 7.27 -3.22 2.74
C LEU A 86 8.76 -3.15 3.11
N SER A 87 9.65 -3.01 2.12
CA SER A 87 11.08 -2.77 2.35
C SER A 87 11.37 -1.42 2.99
N ALA A 88 10.46 -0.45 2.96
CA ALA A 88 10.63 0.84 3.60
C ALA A 88 10.38 0.77 5.12
N LYS A 89 11.30 1.32 5.90
CA LYS A 89 11.25 1.32 7.36
C LYS A 89 9.94 1.88 7.94
N PRO A 90 9.38 3.03 7.45
CA PRO A 90 8.12 3.57 7.97
C PRO A 90 6.92 2.62 7.76
N VAL A 91 6.89 1.85 6.69
CA VAL A 91 5.83 0.84 6.47
C VAL A 91 5.94 -0.30 7.50
N ARG A 92 7.15 -0.79 7.74
CA ARG A 92 7.38 -1.81 8.78
C ARG A 92 7.04 -1.30 10.18
N ALA A 93 7.40 -0.04 10.49
CA ALA A 93 7.04 0.60 11.75
C ALA A 93 5.52 0.70 11.91
N ALA A 94 4.79 1.03 10.86
CA ALA A 94 3.33 1.09 10.89
C ALA A 94 2.70 -0.29 11.12
N PHE A 95 3.19 -1.36 10.46
CA PHE A 95 2.74 -2.74 10.74
C PHE A 95 3.06 -3.16 12.19
N ALA A 96 4.27 -2.86 12.67
CA ALA A 96 4.65 -3.15 14.06
C ALA A 96 3.72 -2.43 15.04
N ARG A 97 3.44 -1.14 14.80
CA ARG A 97 2.51 -0.38 15.63
C ARG A 97 1.08 -0.93 15.57
N GLN A 98 0.62 -1.37 14.41
CA GLN A 98 -0.69 -2.01 14.27
C GLN A 98 -0.82 -3.24 15.16
N VAL A 99 0.24 -4.05 15.26
CA VAL A 99 0.28 -5.21 16.17
C VAL A 99 0.18 -4.77 17.63
N LEU A 100 0.95 -3.74 18.05
CA LEU A 100 0.87 -3.22 19.43
C LEU A 100 -0.51 -2.66 19.75
N LEU A 101 -1.16 -1.94 18.80
CA LEU A 101 -2.50 -1.37 19.01
C LEU A 101 -3.61 -2.43 19.08
N ALA A 102 -3.36 -3.64 18.61
CA ALA A 102 -4.28 -4.77 18.70
C ALA A 102 -4.14 -5.56 20.01
N LYS A 103 -3.10 -5.29 20.81
CA LYS A 103 -2.86 -5.93 22.11
C LYS A 103 -3.33 -5.02 23.23
N GLU A 104 -4.06 -5.57 24.20
CA GLU A 104 -4.51 -4.83 25.40
C GLU A 104 -3.31 -4.45 26.29
N GLN A 105 -2.35 -5.36 26.41
CA GLN A 105 -1.13 -5.15 27.20
C GLN A 105 0.08 -5.66 26.41
N PRO A 106 0.71 -4.81 25.59
CA PRO A 106 1.95 -5.17 24.91
C PRO A 106 3.09 -5.25 25.94
N ASP A 107 3.85 -6.35 25.90
CA ASP A 107 5.04 -6.53 26.73
C ASP A 107 6.31 -6.00 26.03
N GLU A 108 7.39 -5.89 26.81
CA GLU A 108 8.68 -5.41 26.31
C GLU A 108 9.31 -6.41 25.30
N ALA A 109 9.10 -7.71 25.51
CA ALA A 109 9.60 -8.74 24.61
C ALA A 109 9.00 -8.62 23.20
N LEU A 110 7.67 -8.41 23.11
CA LEU A 110 6.98 -8.15 21.85
C LEU A 110 7.50 -6.87 21.20
N THR A 111 7.67 -5.80 21.97
CA THR A 111 8.19 -4.53 21.43
C THR A 111 9.60 -4.69 20.85
N THR A 112 10.46 -5.44 21.53
CA THR A 112 11.82 -5.75 21.05
C THR A 112 11.79 -6.60 19.77
N GLN A 113 10.92 -7.60 19.71
CA GLN A 113 10.74 -8.42 18.50
C GLN A 113 10.27 -7.57 17.31
N LEU A 114 9.31 -6.68 17.54
CA LEU A 114 8.80 -5.77 16.50
C LEU A 114 9.86 -4.76 16.06
N GLN A 115 10.70 -4.27 16.96
CA GLN A 115 11.84 -3.44 16.61
C GLN A 115 12.81 -4.20 15.69
N GLY A 116 13.11 -5.47 15.98
CA GLY A 116 13.91 -6.32 15.10
C GLY A 116 13.30 -6.50 13.71
N PHE A 117 11.96 -6.57 13.60
CA PHE A 117 11.29 -6.57 12.29
C PHE A 117 11.44 -5.23 11.55
N ILE A 118 11.32 -4.09 12.26
CA ILE A 118 11.50 -2.76 11.68
C ILE A 118 12.92 -2.57 11.14
N ASP A 119 13.92 -3.04 11.89
CA ASP A 119 15.33 -2.85 11.57
C ASP A 119 15.91 -3.92 10.64
N ARG A 120 15.07 -4.86 10.17
CA ARG A 120 15.50 -5.87 9.18
C ARG A 120 16.12 -5.21 7.96
N ASP A 121 17.24 -5.76 7.52
CA ASP A 121 17.95 -5.29 6.32
C ASP A 121 17.20 -5.71 5.03
N PHE A 122 16.98 -4.73 4.16
CA PHE A 122 16.44 -4.86 2.82
C PHE A 122 17.36 -4.24 1.77
N SER A 123 18.65 -4.13 2.05
CA SER A 123 19.65 -3.51 1.14
C SER A 123 19.73 -4.19 -0.23
N GLU A 124 19.41 -5.47 -0.32
CA GLU A 124 19.45 -6.25 -1.57
C GLU A 124 18.11 -6.26 -2.33
N TYR A 125 17.00 -5.95 -1.66
CA TYR A 125 15.67 -6.17 -2.23
C TYR A 125 14.75 -4.97 -2.06
N ILE A 126 13.87 -4.80 -3.06
CA ILE A 126 12.67 -3.99 -2.97
C ILE A 126 11.50 -4.97 -2.78
N VAL A 127 10.72 -4.76 -1.74
CA VAL A 127 9.56 -5.61 -1.46
C VAL A 127 8.28 -4.77 -1.47
N ILE A 128 7.39 -5.06 -2.42
CA ILE A 128 6.05 -4.50 -2.46
C ILE A 128 5.09 -5.51 -1.81
N SER A 129 4.31 -5.08 -0.83
CA SER A 129 3.23 -5.89 -0.28
C SER A 129 1.88 -5.41 -0.81
N VAL A 130 0.95 -6.36 -1.02
CA VAL A 130 -0.41 -6.07 -1.46
C VAL A 130 -1.40 -6.74 -0.51
N GLY A 131 -2.06 -5.91 0.30
CA GLY A 131 -3.19 -6.32 1.13
C GLY A 131 -4.51 -6.13 0.38
N VAL A 132 -5.53 -6.89 0.76
CA VAL A 132 -6.87 -6.83 0.16
C VAL A 132 -7.91 -6.56 1.24
N GLU A 133 -8.79 -5.59 0.98
CA GLU A 133 -10.00 -5.31 1.76
C GLU A 133 -11.20 -5.41 0.83
N VAL A 134 -12.24 -6.14 1.23
CA VAL A 134 -13.47 -6.30 0.45
C VAL A 134 -14.67 -5.79 1.22
N GLY A 135 -15.58 -5.08 0.55
CA GLY A 135 -16.85 -4.64 1.12
C GLY A 135 -17.89 -5.76 1.17
N ASP A 136 -17.82 -6.74 0.27
CA ASP A 136 -18.66 -7.95 0.26
C ASP A 136 -17.76 -9.19 0.35
N GLN A 137 -17.99 -10.01 1.38
CA GLN A 137 -17.25 -11.26 1.63
C GLN A 137 -17.31 -12.26 0.47
N LYS A 138 -18.37 -12.21 -0.35
CA LYS A 138 -18.49 -13.05 -1.55
C LYS A 138 -17.40 -12.78 -2.58
N MET A 139 -16.82 -11.58 -2.58
CA MET A 139 -15.71 -11.20 -3.47
C MET A 139 -14.37 -11.71 -2.98
N ALA A 140 -14.22 -12.04 -1.69
CA ALA A 140 -12.95 -12.46 -1.11
C ALA A 140 -12.41 -13.75 -1.73
N GLY A 141 -13.26 -14.76 -1.92
CA GLY A 141 -12.86 -16.07 -2.45
C GLY A 141 -12.15 -16.02 -3.80
N PRO A 142 -12.76 -15.46 -4.86
CA PRO A 142 -12.14 -15.33 -6.18
C PRO A 142 -10.85 -14.52 -6.18
N ILE A 143 -10.79 -13.44 -5.38
CA ILE A 143 -9.60 -12.58 -5.26
C ILE A 143 -8.46 -13.35 -4.59
N MET A 144 -8.73 -13.98 -3.45
CA MET A 144 -7.73 -14.77 -2.74
C MET A 144 -7.26 -15.98 -3.56
N ALA A 145 -8.15 -16.59 -4.34
CA ALA A 145 -7.77 -17.66 -5.28
C ALA A 145 -6.77 -17.16 -6.34
N ALA A 146 -6.94 -15.94 -6.86
CA ALA A 146 -6.00 -15.37 -7.80
C ALA A 146 -4.61 -15.13 -7.18
N PHE A 147 -4.54 -14.63 -5.94
CA PHE A 147 -3.27 -14.46 -5.23
C PHE A 147 -2.63 -15.79 -4.86
N ASN A 148 -3.40 -16.77 -4.39
CA ASN A 148 -2.87 -18.08 -3.97
C ASN A 148 -2.48 -18.98 -5.15
N GLY A 149 -3.13 -18.80 -6.30
CA GLY A 149 -2.81 -19.55 -7.53
C GLY A 149 -1.64 -18.98 -8.32
N ALA A 150 -1.20 -17.75 -8.01
CA ALA A 150 -0.06 -17.11 -8.65
C ALA A 150 1.27 -17.66 -8.10
N ASN A 151 2.30 -17.63 -8.94
CA ASN A 151 3.66 -17.99 -8.55
C ASN A 151 4.69 -17.12 -9.30
N SER A 152 5.96 -17.22 -8.91
CA SER A 152 7.03 -16.40 -9.49
C SER A 152 7.18 -16.61 -11.00
N GLU A 153 7.02 -17.82 -11.50
CA GLU A 153 7.19 -18.13 -12.93
C GLU A 153 6.08 -17.51 -13.78
N THR A 154 4.81 -17.65 -13.36
CA THR A 154 3.66 -17.10 -14.07
C THR A 154 3.67 -15.58 -14.07
N LEU A 155 4.20 -14.96 -13.02
CA LEU A 155 4.23 -13.49 -12.85
C LEU A 155 5.51 -12.83 -13.37
N ALA A 156 6.56 -13.59 -13.70
CA ALA A 156 7.87 -13.04 -14.05
C ALA A 156 7.87 -12.00 -15.18
N LYS A 157 6.93 -12.10 -16.13
CA LYS A 157 6.83 -11.20 -17.28
C LYS A 157 5.73 -10.15 -17.16
N THR A 158 4.81 -10.32 -16.23
CA THR A 158 3.61 -9.48 -16.06
C THR A 158 3.66 -8.60 -14.83
N VAL A 159 4.68 -8.78 -13.97
CA VAL A 159 4.90 -7.98 -12.77
C VAL A 159 6.27 -7.30 -12.82
N TYR A 160 6.26 -5.99 -12.70
CA TYR A 160 7.48 -5.18 -12.77
C TYR A 160 7.33 -3.83 -12.08
N LEU A 161 8.48 -3.25 -11.74
CA LEU A 161 8.63 -1.83 -11.45
C LEU A 161 9.10 -1.11 -12.72
N GLU A 162 8.43 -0.03 -13.10
CA GLU A 162 8.76 0.77 -14.28
C GLU A 162 9.13 2.19 -13.86
N ARG A 163 10.31 2.63 -14.24
CA ARG A 163 10.77 4.00 -14.04
C ARG A 163 10.19 4.94 -15.11
N LYS A 164 10.26 6.26 -14.84
CA LYS A 164 9.83 7.31 -15.79
C LYS A 164 10.55 7.23 -17.15
N ASP A 165 11.79 6.75 -17.18
CA ASP A 165 12.59 6.56 -18.41
C ASP A 165 12.21 5.29 -19.19
N GLY A 166 11.18 4.55 -18.76
CA GLY A 166 10.71 3.32 -19.39
C GLY A 166 11.49 2.06 -19.00
N LYS A 167 12.55 2.16 -18.21
CA LYS A 167 13.28 0.98 -17.71
C LYS A 167 12.41 0.16 -16.79
N LYS A 168 12.44 -1.17 -16.96
CA LYS A 168 11.67 -2.13 -16.17
C LYS A 168 12.58 -3.02 -15.35
N LEU A 169 12.19 -3.22 -14.10
CA LEU A 169 12.75 -4.21 -13.20
C LEU A 169 11.69 -5.28 -12.97
N PHE A 170 11.92 -6.47 -13.51
CA PHE A 170 10.96 -7.56 -13.42
C PHE A 170 11.02 -8.26 -12.07
N LEU A 171 9.90 -8.90 -11.73
CA LEU A 171 9.74 -9.70 -10.52
C LEU A 171 10.84 -10.76 -10.41
N MET A 172 11.45 -10.86 -9.24
CA MET A 172 12.39 -11.93 -8.88
C MET A 172 11.67 -13.07 -8.19
N GLU A 173 10.82 -12.75 -7.18
CA GLU A 173 10.13 -13.75 -6.37
C GLU A 173 8.75 -13.24 -5.97
N TYR A 174 7.78 -14.15 -5.97
CA TYR A 174 6.44 -13.91 -5.46
C TYR A 174 6.16 -14.79 -4.25
N ARG A 175 5.55 -14.24 -3.22
CA ARG A 175 5.04 -14.97 -2.06
C ARG A 175 3.57 -14.66 -1.86
N ALA A 176 2.74 -15.70 -1.89
CA ALA A 176 1.32 -15.62 -1.62
C ALA A 176 1.04 -15.12 -0.19
N PRO A 177 -0.16 -14.59 0.09
CA PRO A 177 -0.55 -14.18 1.45
C PRO A 177 -0.49 -15.37 2.42
N VAL A 178 0.10 -15.16 3.61
CA VAL A 178 0.25 -16.19 4.65
C VAL A 178 -0.50 -15.88 5.94
N GLY A 179 -1.45 -14.96 5.90
CA GLY A 179 -2.24 -14.60 7.07
C GLY A 179 -1.52 -13.71 8.10
N ASP A 180 -0.37 -13.14 7.74
CA ASP A 180 0.44 -12.26 8.59
C ASP A 180 -0.03 -10.78 8.59
N GLY A 181 -1.16 -10.49 7.96
CA GLY A 181 -1.72 -9.14 7.82
C GLY A 181 -1.03 -8.24 6.80
N MET A 182 0.12 -8.66 6.24
CA MET A 182 0.87 -7.87 5.28
C MET A 182 0.45 -8.12 3.82
N GLY A 183 -0.24 -9.22 3.54
CA GLY A 183 -0.71 -9.60 2.20
C GLY A 183 0.32 -10.33 1.34
N ALA A 184 0.07 -10.36 0.03
CA ALA A 184 1.01 -10.94 -0.95
C ALA A 184 2.28 -10.10 -1.03
N LYS A 185 3.43 -10.72 -1.32
CA LYS A 185 4.72 -10.03 -1.40
C LYS A 185 5.36 -10.23 -2.77
N PHE A 186 5.74 -9.12 -3.40
CA PHE A 186 6.41 -9.05 -4.69
C PHE A 186 7.82 -8.53 -4.45
N ILE A 187 8.82 -9.35 -4.75
CA ILE A 187 10.22 -9.13 -4.40
C ILE A 187 11.01 -8.86 -5.68
N PHE A 188 11.77 -7.77 -5.68
CA PHE A 188 12.61 -7.33 -6.77
C PHE A 188 14.04 -7.15 -6.28
N LYS A 189 15.03 -7.32 -7.16
CA LYS A 189 16.41 -6.95 -6.84
C LYS A 189 16.52 -5.43 -6.74
N ARG A 190 17.24 -4.91 -5.74
CA ARG A 190 17.45 -3.47 -5.59
C ARG A 190 18.43 -2.90 -6.62
N VAL A 191 19.34 -3.74 -7.09
CA VAL A 191 20.42 -3.38 -8.03
C VAL A 191 20.14 -4.03 -9.38
N LEU A 192 20.27 -3.24 -10.45
CA LEU A 192 20.24 -3.68 -11.85
C LEU A 192 21.51 -3.16 -12.53
N ASP A 193 22.25 -4.05 -13.20
CA ASP A 193 23.51 -3.72 -13.89
C ASP A 193 24.56 -3.01 -12.98
N GLY A 194 24.65 -3.45 -11.72
CA GLY A 194 25.59 -2.93 -10.74
C GLY A 194 25.21 -1.56 -10.14
N GLN A 195 24.03 -1.01 -10.47
CA GLN A 195 23.55 0.26 -9.96
C GLN A 195 22.19 0.12 -9.26
N PRO A 196 21.90 0.91 -8.20
CA PRO A 196 20.57 0.97 -7.64
C PRO A 196 19.52 1.27 -8.72
N PHE A 197 18.46 0.48 -8.77
CA PHE A 197 17.41 0.67 -9.78
C PHE A 197 16.65 1.98 -9.58
N LEU A 198 16.42 2.38 -8.32
CA LEU A 198 15.68 3.59 -7.96
C LEU A 198 16.61 4.63 -7.32
N SER A 199 16.40 5.89 -7.67
CA SER A 199 17.04 7.07 -7.09
C SER A 199 16.01 8.10 -6.62
N GLU A 200 16.41 9.07 -5.81
CA GLU A 200 15.51 10.07 -5.22
C GLU A 200 14.70 10.86 -6.26
N ASN A 201 15.26 11.12 -7.43
CA ASN A 201 14.59 11.89 -8.49
C ASN A 201 13.69 11.05 -9.40
N ASP A 202 13.57 9.74 -9.14
CA ASP A 202 12.74 8.86 -9.93
C ASP A 202 11.25 8.96 -9.56
N ASN A 203 10.41 8.68 -10.55
CA ASN A 203 9.05 8.22 -10.36
C ASN A 203 9.01 6.75 -10.76
N VAL A 204 8.38 5.92 -9.95
CA VAL A 204 8.25 4.49 -10.20
C VAL A 204 6.78 4.09 -10.22
N ARG A 205 6.45 3.20 -11.13
CA ARG A 205 5.14 2.57 -11.28
C ARG A 205 5.28 1.09 -10.97
N PHE A 206 4.53 0.60 -10.02
CA PHE A 206 4.35 -0.83 -9.79
C PHE A 206 3.21 -1.32 -10.65
N VAL A 207 3.45 -2.32 -11.47
CA VAL A 207 2.45 -3.00 -12.30
C VAL A 207 2.47 -4.47 -11.95
N ALA A 208 1.29 -5.02 -11.64
CA ALA A 208 1.14 -6.45 -11.41
C ALA A 208 -0.15 -6.95 -12.08
N GLN A 209 -0.01 -7.73 -13.14
CA GLN A 209 -1.11 -8.43 -13.78
C GLN A 209 -1.12 -9.88 -13.28
N LEU A 210 -2.04 -10.18 -12.35
CA LEU A 210 -2.16 -11.52 -11.76
C LEU A 210 -2.91 -12.47 -12.68
N ASN A 211 -3.95 -11.95 -13.38
CA ASN A 211 -4.70 -12.67 -14.42
C ASN A 211 -5.36 -11.65 -15.38
N GLU A 212 -6.17 -12.11 -16.32
CA GLU A 212 -6.80 -11.25 -17.32
C GLU A 212 -7.70 -10.13 -16.73
N LYS A 213 -8.26 -10.36 -15.54
CA LYS A 213 -9.23 -9.46 -14.89
C LYS A 213 -8.63 -8.63 -13.76
N MET A 214 -7.48 -9.03 -13.22
CA MET A 214 -6.87 -8.41 -12.06
C MET A 214 -5.54 -7.76 -12.42
N LYS A 215 -5.54 -6.44 -12.44
CA LYS A 215 -4.36 -5.61 -12.67
C LYS A 215 -4.20 -4.56 -11.59
N LEU A 216 -3.05 -4.54 -10.97
CA LEU A 216 -2.64 -3.51 -10.02
C LEU A 216 -1.71 -2.51 -10.70
N ASP A 217 -1.90 -1.24 -10.40
CA ASP A 217 -1.17 -0.11 -10.99
C ASP A 217 -1.03 1.00 -9.96
N ALA A 218 0.12 1.09 -9.32
CA ALA A 218 0.39 2.09 -8.31
C ALA A 218 1.63 2.92 -8.69
N ARG A 219 1.58 4.24 -8.46
CA ARG A 219 2.64 5.17 -8.85
C ARG A 219 3.20 5.89 -7.63
N TYR A 220 4.52 5.98 -7.57
CA TYR A 220 5.24 6.56 -6.45
C TYR A 220 6.25 7.60 -6.93
N LYS A 221 6.36 8.69 -6.19
CA LYS A 221 7.36 9.72 -6.38
C LYS A 221 8.42 9.56 -5.29
N LEU A 222 9.63 9.15 -5.67
CA LEU A 222 10.67 8.79 -4.70
C LEU A 222 11.19 9.98 -3.90
N SER A 223 11.16 11.20 -4.45
CA SER A 223 11.51 12.42 -3.71
C SER A 223 10.62 12.67 -2.48
N ASN A 224 9.45 12.01 -2.40
CA ASN A 224 8.57 12.08 -1.22
C ASN A 224 8.84 10.94 -0.22
N MET A 225 9.67 9.94 -0.59
CA MET A 225 9.96 8.76 0.22
C MET A 225 11.20 8.97 1.12
N LEU A 226 11.30 10.16 1.70
CA LEU A 226 12.37 10.50 2.63
C LEU A 226 11.91 10.20 4.06
N TYR A 227 12.68 9.38 4.76
CA TYR A 227 12.52 9.07 6.17
C TYR A 227 13.84 9.36 6.90
N ASP A 228 13.82 10.17 7.95
CA ASP A 228 15.01 10.68 8.65
C ASP A 228 16.06 11.29 7.69
N GLY A 229 15.57 11.99 6.66
CA GLY A 229 16.41 12.64 5.65
C GLY A 229 17.09 11.70 4.65
N LYS A 230 16.76 10.41 4.66
CA LYS A 230 17.29 9.39 3.73
C LYS A 230 16.17 8.83 2.86
N LEU A 231 16.51 8.47 1.64
CA LEU A 231 15.60 7.77 0.73
C LEU A 231 15.36 6.35 1.27
N GLU A 232 14.08 6.05 1.60
CA GLU A 232 13.63 4.77 2.13
C GLU A 232 12.60 4.13 1.19
N TYR A 233 12.92 2.92 0.63
CA TYR A 233 12.01 2.16 -0.23
C TYR A 233 12.28 0.67 -0.19
#